data_f6e6e821c08e4d653a44df1f681f329c
#
_entry.id   f6e6e821c08e4d653a44df1f681f329c
#
_cell.length_a   1.000
_cell.length_b   1.000
_cell.length_c   1.000
_cell.angle_alpha   90.00
_cell.angle_beta   90.00
_cell.angle_gamma   90.00
#
_symmetry.space_group_name_H-M   'P 1'
#
loop_
_entity.id
_entity.type
_entity.pdbx_description
1 polymer ?
#
loop_
_entity_poly.entity_id
_entity_poly.type
_entity_poly.pdbx_seq_one_letter_code
_entity_poly.pdbx_strand_id
1 'polypeptide(L)'
;GHCGDLIYSFAVIKKISLTRKCNFYVGLNKKVNNYYEKHPSGNIYINERMFNLLLPLLEKQKFLNKVKKHENEKIDINLDLFRELPINYIFNSPRWYFQITGEQVDLSEPYLNAEEHNKIKDKIIIHRTFRFRNSFINYNFLKDNKDLIFIGLKEEYLDLKKHIPYLEIYDPKNFYEAAQLIKSCKFFIGNMSIFYPIAEALKVPRLLEACPEFPVVQPVGKDAFDFYFQPHFEKWFNYLNNKF
;
A
#
# COMPACT_ATOMS: atom_id res chain seq x y z
N GLY A 1 -12.46 6.38 -1.31
CA GLY A 1 -11.27 6.23 -0.45
C GLY A 1 -10.00 6.80 -1.06
N HIS A 2 -8.89 6.73 -0.32
CA HIS A 2 -7.55 7.03 -0.84
C HIS A 2 -7.02 5.91 -1.75
N CYS A 3 -5.88 6.14 -2.41
CA CYS A 3 -5.27 5.16 -3.31
C CYS A 3 -5.02 3.79 -2.65
N GLY A 4 -4.63 3.76 -1.38
CA GLY A 4 -4.43 2.51 -0.64
C GLY A 4 -5.72 1.73 -0.43
N ASP A 5 -6.81 2.41 -0.11
CA ASP A 5 -8.14 1.80 0.05
C ASP A 5 -8.57 1.11 -1.24
N LEU A 6 -8.30 1.76 -2.37
CA LEU A 6 -8.61 1.24 -3.69
C LEU A 6 -7.85 -0.08 -3.98
N ILE A 7 -6.57 -0.17 -3.62
CA ILE A 7 -5.79 -1.40 -3.77
C ILE A 7 -6.37 -2.52 -2.90
N TYR A 8 -6.76 -2.24 -1.65
CA TYR A 8 -7.37 -3.24 -0.78
C TYR A 8 -8.69 -3.80 -1.31
N SER A 9 -9.46 -3.01 -2.06
CA SER A 9 -10.71 -3.49 -2.69
C SER A 9 -10.48 -4.55 -3.77
N PHE A 10 -9.27 -4.64 -4.33
CA PHE A 10 -8.97 -5.60 -5.41
C PHE A 10 -9.10 -7.05 -4.97
N ALA A 11 -8.94 -7.36 -3.70
CA ALA A 11 -9.17 -8.71 -3.18
C ALA A 11 -10.56 -9.24 -3.56
N VAL A 12 -11.61 -8.45 -3.26
CA VAL A 12 -12.99 -8.85 -3.59
C VAL A 12 -13.30 -8.67 -5.08
N ILE A 13 -12.80 -7.62 -5.73
CA ILE A 13 -13.05 -7.39 -7.16
C ILE A 13 -12.50 -8.55 -8.00
N LYS A 14 -11.28 -9.02 -7.68
CA LYS A 14 -10.69 -10.19 -8.33
C LYS A 14 -11.58 -11.43 -8.18
N LYS A 15 -12.19 -11.65 -7.01
CA LYS A 15 -13.14 -12.75 -6.78
C LYS A 15 -14.40 -12.58 -7.62
N ILE A 16 -15.03 -11.42 -7.62
CA ILE A 16 -16.23 -11.10 -8.40
C ILE A 16 -15.97 -11.27 -9.90
N SER A 17 -14.76 -10.93 -10.37
CA SER A 17 -14.40 -11.02 -11.78
C SER A 17 -14.39 -12.44 -12.34
N LEU A 18 -14.38 -13.46 -11.49
CA LEU A 18 -14.48 -14.86 -11.92
C LEU A 18 -15.85 -15.20 -12.53
N THR A 19 -16.89 -14.45 -12.17
CA THR A 19 -18.26 -14.67 -12.61
C THR A 19 -18.88 -13.51 -13.39
N ARG A 20 -18.28 -12.32 -13.32
CA ARG A 20 -18.82 -11.08 -13.89
C ARG A 20 -17.71 -10.21 -14.49
N LYS A 21 -18.03 -9.46 -15.55
CA LYS A 21 -17.13 -8.42 -16.05
C LYS A 21 -17.14 -7.23 -15.09
N CYS A 22 -15.97 -6.86 -14.55
CA CYS A 22 -15.83 -5.75 -13.62
C CYS A 22 -15.34 -4.50 -14.35
N ASN A 23 -16.19 -3.50 -14.49
CA ASN A 23 -15.79 -2.15 -14.86
C ASN A 23 -15.50 -1.37 -13.60
N PHE A 24 -14.37 -0.68 -13.55
CA PHE A 24 -13.92 0.05 -12.37
C PHE A 24 -13.93 1.55 -12.60
N TYR A 25 -14.76 2.25 -11.84
CA TYR A 25 -14.94 3.69 -11.94
C TYR A 25 -14.39 4.39 -10.69
N VAL A 26 -13.51 5.36 -10.88
CA VAL A 26 -12.84 6.09 -9.80
C VAL A 26 -13.48 7.46 -9.63
N GLY A 27 -14.14 7.69 -8.50
CA GLY A 27 -14.67 9.00 -8.13
C GLY A 27 -13.56 9.97 -7.74
N LEU A 28 -13.47 11.11 -8.43
CA LEU A 28 -12.45 12.11 -8.18
C LEU A 28 -12.97 13.26 -7.30
N ASN A 29 -12.04 13.95 -6.64
CA ASN A 29 -12.24 15.19 -5.91
C ASN A 29 -13.28 15.11 -4.78
N LYS A 30 -13.58 13.91 -4.28
CA LYS A 30 -14.44 13.76 -3.09
C LYS A 30 -13.71 14.28 -1.86
N LYS A 31 -14.38 15.15 -1.10
CA LYS A 31 -13.82 15.73 0.13
C LYS A 31 -13.59 14.66 1.20
N VAL A 32 -12.50 14.81 1.94
CA VAL A 32 -12.21 14.04 3.15
C VAL A 32 -12.66 14.85 4.37
N ASN A 33 -13.24 14.21 5.36
CA ASN A 33 -13.49 14.85 6.65
C ASN A 33 -12.13 15.21 7.31
N ASN A 34 -12.04 16.29 8.06
CA ASN A 34 -10.88 17.07 8.55
C ASN A 34 -9.64 16.33 9.11
N TYR A 35 -9.52 15.03 8.93
CA TYR A 35 -8.46 14.21 9.50
C TYR A 35 -7.09 14.29 8.79
N TYR A 36 -6.99 14.94 7.62
CA TYR A 36 -5.81 14.80 6.75
C TYR A 36 -5.27 16.14 6.23
N GLU A 37 -5.20 17.15 7.07
CA GLU A 37 -4.70 18.50 6.70
C GLU A 37 -3.31 18.48 6.02
N LYS A 38 -2.47 17.47 6.31
CA LYS A 38 -1.13 17.31 5.75
C LYS A 38 -1.03 16.22 4.66
N HIS A 39 -2.16 15.81 4.06
CA HIS A 39 -2.11 14.81 3.00
C HIS A 39 -1.60 15.43 1.68
N PRO A 40 -0.74 14.74 0.88
CA PRO A 40 -0.24 15.27 -0.40
C PRO A 40 -1.32 15.63 -1.42
N SER A 41 -2.53 15.05 -1.31
CA SER A 41 -3.70 15.41 -2.13
C SER A 41 -4.59 16.49 -1.49
N GLY A 42 -4.18 17.08 -0.36
CA GLY A 42 -5.01 17.99 0.41
C GLY A 42 -6.24 17.32 1.02
N ASN A 43 -7.37 18.06 1.13
CA ASN A 43 -8.62 17.57 1.74
C ASN A 43 -9.49 16.76 0.77
N ILE A 44 -8.90 16.06 -0.18
CA ILE A 44 -9.61 15.21 -1.14
C ILE A 44 -8.97 13.81 -1.20
N TYR A 45 -9.78 12.78 -1.50
CA TYR A 45 -9.30 11.40 -1.56
C TYR A 45 -8.37 11.17 -2.73
N ILE A 46 -8.87 11.32 -3.96
CA ILE A 46 -8.13 11.12 -5.21
C ILE A 46 -8.40 12.33 -6.10
N ASN A 47 -7.35 13.02 -6.49
CA ASN A 47 -7.40 14.07 -7.50
C ASN A 47 -6.95 13.54 -8.87
N GLU A 48 -7.01 14.38 -9.88
CA GLU A 48 -6.61 14.08 -11.26
C GLU A 48 -5.17 13.55 -11.32
N ARG A 49 -4.24 14.21 -10.63
CA ARG A 49 -2.82 13.79 -10.58
C ARG A 49 -2.69 12.39 -10.00
N MET A 50 -3.36 12.09 -8.89
CA MET A 50 -3.31 10.79 -8.25
C MET A 50 -3.93 9.69 -9.12
N PHE A 51 -5.04 10.01 -9.80
CA PHE A 51 -5.65 9.09 -10.76
C PHE A 51 -4.69 8.75 -11.90
N ASN A 52 -4.03 9.74 -12.49
CA ASN A 52 -3.07 9.55 -13.58
C ASN A 52 -1.84 8.71 -13.15
N LEU A 53 -1.40 8.85 -11.89
CA LEU A 53 -0.36 7.99 -11.32
C LEU A 53 -0.82 6.56 -11.08
N LEU A 54 -2.12 6.37 -10.73
CA LEU A 54 -2.72 5.04 -10.50
C LEU A 54 -3.08 4.31 -11.81
N LEU A 55 -3.52 5.03 -12.81
CA LEU A 55 -4.12 4.45 -14.03
C LEU A 55 -3.26 3.36 -14.67
N PRO A 56 -1.93 3.50 -14.84
CA PRO A 56 -1.10 2.43 -15.40
C PRO A 56 -1.13 1.14 -14.57
N LEU A 57 -1.23 1.25 -13.24
CA LEU A 57 -1.35 0.08 -12.38
C LEU A 57 -2.72 -0.60 -12.52
N LEU A 58 -3.77 0.19 -12.61
CA LEU A 58 -5.15 -0.31 -12.72
C LEU A 58 -5.36 -1.04 -14.06
N GLU A 59 -4.91 -0.47 -15.17
CA GLU A 59 -5.05 -1.04 -16.51
C GLU A 59 -4.29 -2.36 -16.70
N LYS A 60 -3.24 -2.60 -15.91
CA LYS A 60 -2.50 -3.88 -15.92
C LYS A 60 -3.22 -5.01 -15.16
N GLN A 61 -4.31 -4.71 -14.46
CA GLN A 61 -5.05 -5.75 -13.74
C GLN A 61 -6.04 -6.46 -14.68
N LYS A 62 -5.73 -7.70 -15.06
CA LYS A 62 -6.54 -8.50 -16.01
C LYS A 62 -7.97 -8.79 -15.53
N PHE A 63 -8.24 -8.66 -14.24
CA PHE A 63 -9.58 -8.82 -13.67
C PHE A 63 -10.45 -7.55 -13.80
N LEU A 64 -9.88 -6.43 -14.24
CA LEU A 64 -10.61 -5.21 -14.58
C LEU A 64 -10.85 -5.17 -16.10
N ASN A 65 -12.13 -5.19 -16.51
CA ASN A 65 -12.49 -5.09 -17.92
C ASN A 65 -12.29 -3.66 -18.47
N LYS A 66 -12.58 -2.65 -17.66
CA LYS A 66 -12.47 -1.23 -18.00
C LYS A 66 -12.17 -0.42 -16.76
N VAL A 67 -11.28 0.57 -16.90
CA VAL A 67 -10.97 1.54 -15.86
C VAL A 67 -11.24 2.94 -16.38
N LYS A 68 -12.03 3.73 -15.65
CA LYS A 68 -12.34 5.13 -16.00
C LYS A 68 -12.56 5.98 -14.76
N LYS A 69 -12.51 7.29 -14.94
CA LYS A 69 -13.12 8.24 -13.99
C LYS A 69 -14.63 8.02 -13.98
N HIS A 70 -15.23 8.14 -12.81
CA HIS A 70 -16.68 8.13 -12.68
C HIS A 70 -17.24 9.48 -13.10
N GLU A 71 -18.15 9.47 -14.04
CA GLU A 71 -18.92 10.65 -14.49
C GLU A 71 -20.39 10.47 -14.11
N ASN A 72 -21.13 9.69 -14.90
CA ASN A 72 -22.58 9.46 -14.70
C ASN A 72 -22.96 7.97 -14.83
N GLU A 73 -21.99 7.08 -14.77
CA GLU A 73 -22.24 5.65 -14.89
C GLU A 73 -23.04 5.14 -13.71
N LYS A 74 -24.01 4.24 -14.00
CA LYS A 74 -24.71 3.47 -12.97
C LYS A 74 -23.72 2.56 -12.28
N ILE A 75 -23.65 2.64 -10.97
CA ILE A 75 -22.76 1.84 -10.12
C ILE A 75 -23.59 0.72 -9.47
N ASP A 76 -23.23 -0.53 -9.73
CA ASP A 76 -23.87 -1.68 -9.11
C ASP A 76 -23.37 -1.92 -7.69
N ILE A 77 -22.08 -1.70 -7.43
CA ILE A 77 -21.46 -1.86 -6.11
C ILE A 77 -20.66 -0.59 -5.78
N ASN A 78 -21.13 0.19 -4.82
CA ASN A 78 -20.44 1.38 -4.33
C ASN A 78 -19.43 1.01 -3.24
N LEU A 79 -18.16 0.89 -3.59
CA LEU A 79 -17.09 0.53 -2.64
C LEU A 79 -16.74 1.67 -1.66
N ASP A 80 -17.16 2.90 -1.90
CA ASP A 80 -16.95 4.02 -0.97
C ASP A 80 -17.82 3.90 0.30
N LEU A 81 -18.85 3.03 0.29
CA LEU A 81 -19.68 2.74 1.46
C LEU A 81 -18.89 2.24 2.67
N PHE A 82 -17.65 1.77 2.51
CA PHE A 82 -16.82 1.38 3.65
C PHE A 82 -16.60 2.53 4.64
N ARG A 83 -16.71 3.78 4.21
CA ARG A 83 -16.63 4.97 5.07
C ARG A 83 -17.90 5.23 5.88
N GLU A 84 -18.99 4.57 5.53
CA GLU A 84 -20.30 4.72 6.15
C GLU A 84 -20.64 3.51 7.04
N LEU A 85 -19.83 2.46 7.02
CA LEU A 85 -20.03 1.29 7.85
C LEU A 85 -19.85 1.64 9.33
N PRO A 86 -20.72 1.16 10.24
CA PRO A 86 -20.61 1.35 11.67
C PRO A 86 -19.56 0.39 12.29
N ILE A 87 -18.38 0.34 11.69
CA ILE A 87 -17.28 -0.52 12.12
C ILE A 87 -16.20 0.30 12.83
N ASN A 88 -15.58 -0.32 13.83
CA ASN A 88 -14.43 0.27 14.49
C ASN A 88 -13.23 0.27 13.53
N TYR A 89 -12.47 1.35 13.47
CA TYR A 89 -11.29 1.53 12.64
C TYR A 89 -10.15 0.52 12.91
N ILE A 90 -10.22 -0.28 13.96
CA ILE A 90 -9.29 -1.38 14.22
C ILE A 90 -9.51 -2.61 13.33
N PHE A 91 -10.56 -2.63 12.54
CA PHE A 91 -10.86 -3.73 11.63
C PHE A 91 -9.95 -3.68 10.38
N ASN A 92 -9.35 -4.81 10.00
CA ASN A 92 -8.41 -4.88 8.87
C ASN A 92 -9.04 -4.37 7.56
N SER A 93 -8.42 -3.37 6.95
CA SER A 93 -8.95 -2.63 5.80
C SER A 93 -9.46 -3.48 4.63
N PRO A 94 -8.79 -4.54 4.16
CA PRO A 94 -9.34 -5.38 3.09
C PRO A 94 -10.70 -6.01 3.44
N ARG A 95 -10.94 -6.32 4.70
CA ARG A 95 -12.18 -6.97 5.17
C ARG A 95 -13.38 -6.03 5.21
N TRP A 96 -13.19 -4.72 5.14
CA TRP A 96 -14.30 -3.78 4.97
C TRP A 96 -15.08 -4.06 3.68
N TYR A 97 -14.36 -4.44 2.63
CA TYR A 97 -14.97 -4.76 1.34
C TYR A 97 -15.74 -6.08 1.35
N PHE A 98 -15.41 -7.01 2.26
CA PHE A 98 -16.22 -8.21 2.47
C PHE A 98 -17.63 -7.84 2.97
N GLN A 99 -17.72 -6.87 3.87
CA GLN A 99 -19.00 -6.39 4.39
C GLN A 99 -19.87 -5.73 3.31
N ILE A 100 -19.24 -5.00 2.38
CA ILE A 100 -19.96 -4.29 1.32
C ILE A 100 -20.44 -5.26 0.23
N THR A 101 -19.61 -6.23 -0.12
CA THR A 101 -19.85 -7.09 -1.30
C THR A 101 -20.51 -8.42 -0.95
N GLY A 102 -20.44 -8.85 0.31
CA GLY A 102 -20.79 -10.20 0.74
C GLY A 102 -19.79 -11.28 0.33
N GLU A 103 -18.73 -10.90 -0.37
CA GLU A 103 -17.69 -11.83 -0.82
C GLU A 103 -16.59 -11.97 0.24
N GLN A 104 -16.15 -13.20 0.46
CA GLN A 104 -14.99 -13.52 1.30
C GLN A 104 -13.89 -14.12 0.44
N VAL A 105 -12.65 -13.70 0.69
CA VAL A 105 -11.47 -14.15 -0.04
C VAL A 105 -10.36 -14.56 0.93
N ASP A 106 -9.51 -15.44 0.48
CA ASP A 106 -8.26 -15.73 1.18
C ASP A 106 -7.28 -14.57 0.96
N LEU A 107 -7.07 -13.80 2.02
CA LEU A 107 -6.15 -12.66 1.97
C LEU A 107 -4.67 -13.09 1.98
N SER A 108 -4.34 -14.37 2.13
CA SER A 108 -2.96 -14.86 1.98
C SER A 108 -2.51 -14.93 0.52
N GLU A 109 -3.47 -14.97 -0.42
CA GLU A 109 -3.23 -15.02 -1.84
C GLU A 109 -3.03 -13.62 -2.46
N PRO A 110 -2.19 -13.48 -3.50
CA PRO A 110 -1.98 -12.19 -4.16
C PRO A 110 -3.23 -11.74 -4.91
N TYR A 111 -3.56 -10.47 -4.78
CA TYR A 111 -4.69 -9.83 -5.45
C TYR A 111 -4.29 -8.60 -6.29
N LEU A 112 -3.00 -8.42 -6.54
CA LEU A 112 -2.43 -7.44 -7.47
C LEU A 112 -1.39 -8.14 -8.35
N ASN A 113 -1.28 -7.73 -9.61
CA ASN A 113 -0.28 -8.23 -10.54
C ASN A 113 0.66 -7.10 -10.97
N ALA A 114 1.95 -7.39 -10.98
CA ALA A 114 2.99 -6.55 -11.58
C ALA A 114 4.06 -7.46 -12.20
N GLU A 115 4.70 -6.98 -13.25
CA GLU A 115 5.89 -7.60 -13.82
C GLU A 115 7.10 -7.31 -12.94
N GLU A 116 8.16 -8.09 -13.06
CA GLU A 116 9.40 -7.84 -12.33
C GLU A 116 10.20 -6.67 -12.93
N HIS A 117 10.98 -6.01 -12.08
CA HIS A 117 11.89 -4.93 -12.45
C HIS A 117 13.35 -5.37 -12.25
N ASN A 118 14.10 -5.49 -13.34
CA ASN A 118 15.40 -6.18 -13.34
C ASN A 118 16.54 -5.50 -12.55
N LYS A 119 16.35 -4.28 -12.03
CA LYS A 119 17.45 -3.45 -11.49
C LYS A 119 17.63 -3.52 -9.97
N ILE A 120 16.71 -4.14 -9.20
CA ILE A 120 16.68 -4.00 -7.74
C ILE A 120 16.49 -5.32 -6.98
N LYS A 121 16.78 -6.44 -7.61
CA LYS A 121 16.45 -7.78 -7.09
C LYS A 121 17.02 -8.08 -5.69
N ASP A 122 18.19 -7.51 -5.36
CA ASP A 122 18.86 -7.75 -4.07
C ASP A 122 18.70 -6.56 -3.11
N LYS A 123 17.85 -5.59 -3.44
CA LYS A 123 17.64 -4.38 -2.63
C LYS A 123 16.41 -4.50 -1.75
N ILE A 124 16.49 -3.87 -0.59
CA ILE A 124 15.38 -3.71 0.35
C ILE A 124 14.73 -2.37 0.06
N ILE A 125 13.42 -2.35 -0.16
CA ILE A 125 12.68 -1.10 -0.34
C ILE A 125 12.15 -0.61 0.99
N ILE A 126 12.39 0.66 1.30
CA ILE A 126 11.82 1.35 2.46
C ILE A 126 10.90 2.47 2.01
N HIS A 127 9.73 2.56 2.64
CA HIS A 127 8.82 3.69 2.57
C HIS A 127 8.35 4.06 3.97
N ARG A 128 8.55 5.32 4.38
CA ARG A 128 8.13 5.79 5.70
C ARG A 128 7.55 7.20 5.61
N THR A 129 6.23 7.29 5.43
CA THR A 129 5.54 8.59 5.43
C THR A 129 5.56 9.24 6.83
N PHE A 130 5.49 10.56 6.91
CA PHE A 130 5.37 11.29 8.20
C PHE A 130 4.10 10.95 8.96
N ARG A 131 3.04 10.63 8.24
CA ARG A 131 1.78 10.17 8.83
C ARG A 131 1.93 8.72 9.29
N PHE A 132 1.18 8.32 10.29
CA PHE A 132 1.14 6.92 10.74
C PHE A 132 2.49 6.34 11.16
N ARG A 133 3.40 7.19 11.62
CA ARG A 133 4.65 6.74 12.24
C ARG A 133 4.39 6.22 13.64
N ASN A 134 5.13 5.19 13.98
CA ASN A 134 5.21 4.72 15.35
C ASN A 134 6.38 5.44 16.04
N SER A 135 6.09 6.23 17.07
CA SER A 135 7.08 7.00 17.83
C SER A 135 8.08 6.15 18.62
N PHE A 136 7.76 4.87 18.86
CA PHE A 136 8.66 3.92 19.54
C PHE A 136 9.68 3.27 18.61
N ILE A 137 9.65 3.60 17.31
CA ILE A 137 10.50 2.98 16.30
C ILE A 137 11.52 3.98 15.75
N ASN A 138 12.78 3.55 15.73
CA ASN A 138 13.85 4.22 15.01
C ASN A 138 14.52 3.28 13.99
N TYR A 139 15.19 3.87 13.03
CA TYR A 139 15.85 3.14 11.94
C TYR A 139 17.38 3.16 12.06
N ASN A 140 17.94 3.62 13.18
CA ASN A 140 19.38 3.81 13.39
C ASN A 140 20.21 2.52 13.25
N PHE A 141 19.62 1.35 13.57
CA PHE A 141 20.32 0.08 13.43
C PHE A 141 20.63 -0.28 11.96
N LEU A 142 19.99 0.39 11.00
CA LEU A 142 20.21 0.22 9.57
C LEU A 142 21.31 1.15 9.02
N LYS A 143 21.99 1.95 9.86
CA LYS A 143 22.94 2.99 9.43
C LYS A 143 24.05 2.50 8.51
N ASP A 144 24.50 1.26 8.67
CA ASP A 144 25.59 0.66 7.90
C ASP A 144 25.10 -0.21 6.71
N ASN A 145 23.78 -0.32 6.54
CA ASN A 145 23.21 -1.10 5.45
C ASN A 145 23.25 -0.31 4.13
N LYS A 146 23.82 -0.92 3.08
CA LYS A 146 24.02 -0.31 1.74
C LYS A 146 23.02 -0.79 0.70
N ASP A 147 22.10 -1.69 1.08
CA ASP A 147 21.15 -2.31 0.15
C ASP A 147 19.74 -1.73 0.26
N LEU A 148 19.63 -0.51 0.80
CA LEU A 148 18.37 0.15 1.08
C LEU A 148 18.06 1.19 0.01
N ILE A 149 16.85 1.08 -0.56
CA ILE A 149 16.29 2.07 -1.50
C ILE A 149 14.99 2.63 -0.90
N PHE A 150 14.90 3.95 -0.83
CA PHE A 150 13.68 4.64 -0.45
C PHE A 150 12.82 4.95 -1.68
N ILE A 151 11.51 4.73 -1.56
CA ILE A 151 10.50 5.23 -2.49
C ILE A 151 9.50 6.09 -1.73
N GLY A 152 9.19 7.29 -2.23
CA GLY A 152 8.27 8.21 -1.55
C GLY A 152 8.63 9.68 -1.78
N LEU A 153 8.17 10.54 -0.88
CA LEU A 153 8.42 11.98 -0.99
C LEU A 153 9.86 12.32 -0.58
N LYS A 154 10.41 13.33 -1.26
CA LYS A 154 11.79 13.78 -1.02
C LYS A 154 12.05 14.21 0.45
N GLU A 155 11.08 14.86 1.06
CA GLU A 155 11.16 15.31 2.46
C GLU A 155 11.21 14.11 3.41
N GLU A 156 10.45 13.06 3.16
CA GLU A 156 10.44 11.83 3.96
C GLU A 156 11.76 11.06 3.80
N TYR A 157 12.30 11.04 2.59
CA TYR A 157 13.63 10.50 2.31
C TYR A 157 14.73 11.26 3.08
N LEU A 158 14.75 12.59 2.99
CA LEU A 158 15.77 13.42 3.65
C LEU A 158 15.72 13.27 5.17
N ASP A 159 14.54 13.07 5.73
CA ASP A 159 14.39 12.80 7.15
C ASP A 159 14.97 11.43 7.53
N LEU A 160 14.64 10.39 6.80
CA LEU A 160 15.14 9.05 7.07
C LEU A 160 16.66 8.91 6.80
N LYS A 161 17.18 9.62 5.81
CA LYS A 161 18.61 9.64 5.46
C LYS A 161 19.52 10.15 6.58
N LYS A 162 19.01 10.96 7.52
CA LYS A 162 19.75 11.38 8.72
C LYS A 162 20.14 10.18 9.61
N HIS A 163 19.34 9.11 9.54
CA HIS A 163 19.52 7.89 10.32
C HIS A 163 20.19 6.77 9.53
N ILE A 164 20.10 6.81 8.21
CA ILE A 164 20.65 5.81 7.28
C ILE A 164 21.47 6.53 6.20
N PRO A 165 22.74 6.83 6.43
CA PRO A 165 23.57 7.63 5.52
C PRO A 165 23.71 7.04 4.11
N TYR A 166 23.65 5.73 3.95
CA TYR A 166 23.78 5.05 2.65
C TYR A 166 22.45 4.83 1.92
N LEU A 167 21.34 5.32 2.50
CA LEU A 167 20.03 5.20 1.86
C LEU A 167 20.02 5.88 0.48
N GLU A 168 19.63 5.17 -0.54
CA GLU A 168 19.41 5.69 -1.89
C GLU A 168 17.92 6.05 -2.08
N ILE A 169 17.61 6.96 -3.00
CA ILE A 169 16.23 7.27 -3.37
C ILE A 169 15.97 6.82 -4.81
N TYR A 170 14.81 6.22 -5.04
CA TYR A 170 14.27 6.00 -6.35
C TYR A 170 12.91 6.69 -6.46
N ASP A 171 12.71 7.46 -7.54
CA ASP A 171 11.45 8.17 -7.81
C ASP A 171 10.69 7.44 -8.94
N PRO A 172 9.73 6.57 -8.63
CA PRO A 172 8.97 5.85 -9.63
C PRO A 172 8.03 6.80 -10.38
N LYS A 173 7.98 6.68 -11.71
CA LYS A 173 7.17 7.52 -12.60
C LYS A 173 5.66 7.44 -12.30
N ASN A 174 5.21 6.29 -11.81
CA ASN A 174 3.82 6.00 -11.48
C ASN A 174 3.73 4.80 -10.52
N PHE A 175 2.53 4.47 -10.05
CA PHE A 175 2.35 3.35 -9.13
C PHE A 175 2.52 1.96 -9.76
N TYR A 176 2.48 1.83 -11.10
CA TYR A 176 2.83 0.56 -11.73
C TYR A 176 4.34 0.28 -11.64
N GLU A 177 5.17 1.27 -11.96
CA GLU A 177 6.62 1.13 -11.77
C GLU A 177 6.98 0.90 -10.30
N ALA A 178 6.32 1.58 -9.37
CA ALA A 178 6.49 1.29 -7.94
C ALA A 178 6.10 -0.16 -7.59
N ALA A 179 5.03 -0.69 -8.16
CA ALA A 179 4.62 -2.07 -7.97
C ALA A 179 5.63 -3.06 -8.56
N GLN A 180 6.24 -2.75 -9.71
CA GLN A 180 7.31 -3.56 -10.31
C GLN A 180 8.56 -3.58 -9.41
N LEU A 181 8.97 -2.42 -8.87
CA LEU A 181 10.07 -2.33 -7.91
C LEU A 181 9.78 -3.16 -6.66
N ILE A 182 8.61 -2.97 -6.06
CA ILE A 182 8.19 -3.72 -4.85
C ILE A 182 8.11 -5.22 -5.14
N LYS A 183 7.62 -5.62 -6.33
CA LYS A 183 7.56 -7.04 -6.74
C LYS A 183 8.92 -7.70 -6.80
N SER A 184 9.95 -6.94 -7.14
CA SER A 184 11.32 -7.43 -7.40
C SER A 184 12.28 -7.24 -6.24
N CYS A 185 11.89 -6.52 -5.18
CA CYS A 185 12.79 -6.29 -4.05
C CYS A 185 13.00 -7.56 -3.20
N LYS A 186 14.08 -7.57 -2.46
CA LYS A 186 14.40 -8.60 -1.47
C LYS A 186 13.26 -8.72 -0.44
N PHE A 187 12.88 -7.60 0.15
CA PHE A 187 11.67 -7.41 0.94
C PHE A 187 11.32 -5.92 1.06
N PHE A 188 10.10 -5.64 1.47
CA PHE A 188 9.57 -4.29 1.63
C PHE A 188 9.43 -3.93 3.12
N ILE A 189 9.76 -2.69 3.49
CA ILE A 189 9.51 -2.12 4.81
C ILE A 189 8.70 -0.84 4.63
N GLY A 190 7.60 -0.71 5.34
CA GLY A 190 6.86 0.56 5.28
C GLY A 190 5.82 0.71 6.36
N ASN A 191 5.35 1.94 6.51
CA ASN A 191 4.18 2.23 7.31
C ASN A 191 2.93 2.38 6.42
N MET A 192 1.80 2.68 7.01
CA MET A 192 0.50 2.73 6.35
C MET A 192 0.39 3.87 5.34
N SER A 193 0.73 3.60 4.08
CA SER A 193 0.64 4.49 2.91
C SER A 193 0.44 3.64 1.66
N ILE A 194 0.28 4.24 0.48
CA ILE A 194 -0.04 3.56 -0.78
C ILE A 194 0.92 2.40 -1.14
N PHE A 195 2.20 2.50 -0.81
CA PHE A 195 3.16 1.47 -1.17
C PHE A 195 3.01 0.20 -0.31
N TYR A 196 2.56 0.33 0.95
CA TYR A 196 2.29 -0.85 1.76
C TYR A 196 1.11 -1.68 1.24
N PRO A 197 -0.07 -1.12 0.89
CA PRO A 197 -1.13 -1.84 0.18
C PRO A 197 -0.66 -2.56 -1.08
N ILE A 198 0.24 -1.96 -1.85
CA ILE A 198 0.82 -2.60 -3.04
C ILE A 198 1.66 -3.82 -2.63
N ALA A 199 2.56 -3.69 -1.65
CA ALA A 199 3.37 -4.80 -1.14
C ALA A 199 2.50 -5.92 -0.54
N GLU A 200 1.46 -5.54 0.22
CA GLU A 200 0.46 -6.45 0.79
C GLU A 200 -0.31 -7.21 -0.31
N ALA A 201 -0.75 -6.51 -1.36
CA ALA A 201 -1.51 -7.09 -2.46
C ALA A 201 -0.66 -7.99 -3.38
N LEU A 202 0.62 -7.70 -3.53
CA LEU A 202 1.59 -8.52 -4.28
C LEU A 202 2.10 -9.73 -3.48
N LYS A 203 1.89 -9.75 -2.15
CA LYS A 203 2.38 -10.79 -1.23
C LYS A 203 3.91 -10.98 -1.26
N VAL A 204 4.65 -9.89 -1.48
CA VAL A 204 6.10 -9.91 -1.29
C VAL A 204 6.45 -10.02 0.19
N PRO A 205 7.64 -10.53 0.57
CA PRO A 205 8.10 -10.47 1.95
C PRO A 205 8.08 -9.02 2.43
N ARG A 206 7.52 -8.76 3.62
CA ARG A 206 7.28 -7.37 4.05
C ARG A 206 7.18 -7.18 5.54
N LEU A 207 7.55 -5.98 5.97
CA LEU A 207 7.43 -5.49 7.34
C LEU A 207 6.54 -4.26 7.38
N LEU A 208 5.56 -4.27 8.28
CA LEU A 208 4.70 -3.12 8.56
C LEU A 208 5.14 -2.43 9.85
N GLU A 209 5.61 -1.17 9.74
CA GLU A 209 5.65 -0.29 10.91
C GLU A 209 4.20 0.03 11.30
N ALA A 210 3.72 -0.64 12.33
CA ALA A 210 2.36 -0.52 12.78
C ALA A 210 2.14 0.78 13.55
N CYS A 211 1.10 1.52 13.19
CA CYS A 211 0.69 2.73 13.88
C CYS A 211 -0.22 2.37 15.06
N PRO A 212 0.18 2.61 16.31
CA PRO A 212 -0.64 2.28 17.47
C PRO A 212 -1.99 3.01 17.52
N GLU A 213 -2.04 4.22 16.96
CA GLU A 213 -3.23 5.06 16.93
C GLU A 213 -4.26 4.59 15.89
N PHE A 214 -3.80 3.92 14.83
CA PHE A 214 -4.62 3.48 13.70
C PHE A 214 -4.23 2.06 13.24
N PRO A 215 -4.54 1.02 14.04
CA PRO A 215 -4.15 -0.36 13.73
C PRO A 215 -5.10 -1.03 12.71
N VAL A 216 -5.42 -0.32 11.63
CA VAL A 216 -6.40 -0.74 10.61
C VAL A 216 -5.80 -1.56 9.47
N VAL A 217 -4.50 -1.79 9.49
CA VAL A 217 -3.78 -2.60 8.51
C VAL A 217 -3.02 -3.70 9.24
N GLN A 218 -3.21 -4.93 8.78
CA GLN A 218 -2.56 -6.12 9.34
C GLN A 218 -1.95 -6.92 8.19
N PRO A 219 -0.68 -7.31 8.28
CA PRO A 219 -0.05 -8.17 7.27
C PRO A 219 -0.70 -9.56 7.30
N VAL A 220 -0.95 -10.12 6.11
CA VAL A 220 -1.54 -11.46 5.98
C VAL A 220 -0.75 -12.28 4.97
N GLY A 221 -0.43 -13.52 5.32
CA GLY A 221 0.29 -14.45 4.47
C GLY A 221 1.73 -14.70 4.91
N LYS A 222 2.49 -15.36 4.04
CA LYS A 222 3.84 -15.79 4.33
C LYS A 222 4.81 -14.61 4.35
N ASP A 223 5.80 -14.66 5.28
CA ASP A 223 6.87 -13.66 5.40
C ASP A 223 6.37 -12.22 5.52
N ALA A 224 5.26 -12.06 6.25
CA ALA A 224 4.57 -10.79 6.48
C ALA A 224 4.45 -10.55 7.98
N PHE A 225 5.10 -9.50 8.48
CA PHE A 225 5.14 -9.22 9.90
C PHE A 225 4.88 -7.73 10.15
N ASP A 226 4.24 -7.44 11.27
CA ASP A 226 4.16 -6.10 11.81
C ASP A 226 5.12 -5.92 12.99
N PHE A 227 5.42 -4.68 13.31
CA PHE A 227 6.20 -4.33 14.48
C PHE A 227 5.69 -3.04 15.13
N TYR A 228 5.48 -3.13 16.44
CA TYR A 228 5.10 -2.02 17.31
C TYR A 228 6.26 -1.54 18.16
N PHE A 229 7.27 -2.39 18.39
CA PHE A 229 8.40 -2.15 19.27
C PHE A 229 9.72 -2.44 18.56
N GLN A 230 10.74 -1.70 18.93
CA GLN A 230 12.07 -1.76 18.33
C GLN A 230 12.66 -3.19 18.27
N PRO A 231 12.63 -4.01 19.35
CA PRO A 231 13.16 -5.38 19.28
C PRO A 231 12.46 -6.28 18.25
N HIS A 232 11.17 -6.08 18.01
CA HIS A 232 10.43 -6.82 16.97
C HIS A 232 10.87 -6.38 15.58
N PHE A 233 11.07 -5.07 15.36
CA PHE A 233 11.57 -4.57 14.09
C PHE A 233 12.92 -5.21 13.75
N GLU A 234 13.90 -5.14 14.65
CA GLU A 234 15.22 -5.70 14.46
C GLU A 234 15.18 -7.23 14.25
N LYS A 235 14.36 -7.95 15.03
CA LYS A 235 14.15 -9.40 14.88
C LYS A 235 13.64 -9.76 13.51
N TRP A 236 12.58 -9.13 13.05
CA TRP A 236 11.95 -9.47 11.78
C TRP A 236 12.77 -8.98 10.59
N PHE A 237 13.45 -7.85 10.72
CA PHE A 237 14.43 -7.41 9.73
C PHE A 237 15.53 -8.46 9.53
N ASN A 238 16.17 -8.89 10.60
CA ASN A 238 17.23 -9.88 10.55
C ASN A 238 16.74 -11.23 10.01
N TYR A 239 15.52 -11.63 10.39
CA TYR A 239 14.92 -12.86 9.86
C TYR A 239 14.77 -12.80 8.34
N LEU A 240 14.15 -11.74 7.80
CA LEU A 240 13.97 -11.61 6.35
C LEU A 240 15.30 -11.40 5.62
N ASN A 241 16.21 -10.60 6.19
CA ASN A 241 17.50 -10.31 5.58
C ASN A 241 18.40 -11.55 5.45
N ASN A 242 18.30 -12.48 6.40
CA ASN A 242 19.06 -13.75 6.36
C ASN A 242 18.36 -14.83 5.51
N LYS A 243 17.06 -14.69 5.27
CA LYS A 243 16.28 -15.68 4.52
C LYS A 243 16.34 -15.46 3.02
N PHE A 244 16.43 -14.24 2.60
CA PHE A 244 16.45 -13.81 1.21
C PHE A 244 17.77 -13.10 0.87
#